data_e6ed7167619a05897a163ab4f9156df9
#
_entry.id   e6ed7167619a05897a163ab4f9156df9
#
_cell.length_a   1.000
_cell.length_b   1.000
_cell.length_c   1.000
_cell.angle_alpha   90.00
_cell.angle_beta   90.00
_cell.angle_gamma   90.00
#
_symmetry.space_group_name_H-M   'P 1'
#
loop_
_entity.id
_entity.type
_entity.pdbx_description
1 polymer ?
#
loop_
_entity_poly.entity_id
_entity_poly.type
_entity_poly.pdbx_seq_one_letter_code
_entity_poly.pdbx_strand_id
1 'polypeptide(L)'
;YEENKILHAALLQTSVQLQQLAESRAENTRLRALLDSTLSINDHILNAEIISIDPNPNHRVFTLNKGLREGITVGLPVLDAKGIMGQIVESTARLSSLMLISDSRHAIPVRVVRTGDRAILTGMGDNSRLRLDYLPESADIKVGDELVTSGLGDSFPAGYPVAMISDVKHQQGSEFTEAYAKPIAELDSSRHVIVLFRQSLHDEQPVILPENATSETNYASP
;
A
#
# COMPACT_ATOMS: atom_id res chain seq x y z
N TYR A 1 -24.82 -34.22 -12.80
CA TYR A 1 -23.60 -34.99 -13.16
C TYR A 1 -22.60 -34.14 -13.94
N GLU A 2 -23.04 -33.28 -14.85
CA GLU A 2 -22.18 -32.38 -15.66
C GLU A 2 -21.64 -31.23 -14.82
N GLU A 3 -22.47 -30.64 -13.95
CA GLU A 3 -22.12 -29.51 -13.08
C GLU A 3 -20.96 -29.87 -12.10
N ASN A 4 -20.94 -31.13 -11.62
CA ASN A 4 -19.89 -31.63 -10.73
C ASN A 4 -18.54 -31.79 -11.47
N LYS A 5 -18.56 -32.16 -12.76
CA LYS A 5 -17.35 -32.23 -13.58
C LYS A 5 -16.77 -30.83 -13.87
N ILE A 6 -17.63 -29.87 -14.15
CA ILE A 6 -17.22 -28.47 -14.39
C ILE A 6 -16.59 -27.88 -13.12
N LEU A 7 -17.21 -28.14 -11.95
CA LEU A 7 -16.72 -27.69 -10.67
C LEU A 7 -15.34 -28.30 -10.32
N HIS A 8 -15.17 -29.61 -10.56
CA HIS A 8 -13.92 -30.29 -10.36
C HIS A 8 -12.81 -29.78 -11.31
N ALA A 9 -13.13 -29.51 -12.57
CA ALA A 9 -12.20 -28.95 -13.54
C ALA A 9 -11.76 -27.52 -13.12
N ALA A 10 -12.68 -26.69 -12.68
CA ALA A 10 -12.40 -25.34 -12.18
C ALA A 10 -11.52 -25.38 -10.90
N LEU A 11 -11.81 -26.29 -9.97
CA LEU A 11 -10.97 -26.47 -8.76
C LEU A 11 -9.56 -26.92 -9.11
N LEU A 12 -9.40 -27.85 -10.03
CA LEU A 12 -8.07 -28.29 -10.51
C LEU A 12 -7.32 -27.15 -11.19
N GLN A 13 -7.97 -26.37 -12.02
CA GLN A 13 -7.35 -25.22 -12.69
C GLN A 13 -6.92 -24.15 -11.68
N THR A 14 -7.75 -23.84 -10.69
CA THR A 14 -7.42 -22.90 -9.63
C THR A 14 -6.26 -23.40 -8.75
N SER A 15 -6.24 -24.71 -8.45
CA SER A 15 -5.15 -25.29 -7.65
C SER A 15 -3.80 -25.23 -8.38
N VAL A 16 -3.78 -25.46 -9.69
CA VAL A 16 -2.56 -25.34 -10.52
C VAL A 16 -2.09 -23.88 -10.56
N GLN A 17 -3.00 -22.92 -10.72
CA GLN A 17 -2.65 -21.50 -10.69
C GLN A 17 -2.08 -21.07 -9.34
N LEU A 18 -2.67 -21.53 -8.24
CA LEU A 18 -2.17 -21.26 -6.89
C LEU A 18 -0.77 -21.86 -6.68
N GLN A 19 -0.52 -23.05 -7.20
CA GLN A 19 0.78 -23.72 -7.10
C GLN A 19 1.85 -22.97 -7.91
N GLN A 20 1.54 -22.53 -9.13
CA GLN A 20 2.45 -21.71 -9.94
C GLN A 20 2.73 -20.35 -9.28
N LEU A 21 1.73 -19.75 -8.68
CA LEU A 21 1.89 -18.49 -7.95
C LEU A 21 2.78 -18.68 -6.70
N ALA A 22 2.60 -19.77 -5.97
CA ALA A 22 3.41 -20.11 -4.81
C ALA A 22 4.88 -20.35 -5.21
N GLU A 23 5.13 -21.03 -6.31
CA GLU A 23 6.47 -21.25 -6.85
C GLU A 23 7.14 -19.96 -7.29
N SER A 24 6.43 -19.11 -8.03
CA SER A 24 6.93 -17.79 -8.44
C SER A 24 7.23 -16.88 -7.24
N ARG A 25 6.41 -16.95 -6.18
CA ARG A 25 6.67 -16.22 -4.93
C ARG A 25 7.89 -16.75 -4.19
N ALA A 26 8.06 -18.06 -4.10
CA ALA A 26 9.21 -18.68 -3.48
C ALA A 26 10.51 -18.30 -4.21
N GLU A 27 10.50 -18.33 -5.55
CA GLU A 27 11.66 -17.92 -6.35
C GLU A 27 11.95 -16.41 -6.20
N ASN A 28 10.94 -15.57 -6.20
CA ASN A 28 11.09 -14.13 -5.96
C ASN A 28 11.68 -13.84 -4.57
N THR A 29 11.23 -14.57 -3.55
CA THR A 29 11.78 -14.47 -2.18
C THR A 29 13.23 -14.91 -2.14
N ARG A 30 13.57 -16.01 -2.83
CA ARG A 30 14.94 -16.50 -2.96
C ARG A 30 15.84 -15.48 -3.67
N LEU A 31 15.39 -14.92 -4.79
CA LEU A 31 16.13 -13.92 -5.54
C LEU A 31 16.36 -12.64 -4.72
N ARG A 32 15.36 -12.21 -3.94
CA ARG A 32 15.48 -11.07 -3.03
C ARG A 32 16.45 -11.34 -1.89
N ALA A 33 16.44 -12.54 -1.31
CA ALA A 33 17.39 -12.94 -0.29
C ALA A 33 18.83 -12.94 -0.81
N LEU A 34 19.05 -13.36 -2.05
CA LEU A 34 20.34 -13.32 -2.72
C LEU A 34 20.82 -11.88 -2.99
N LEU A 35 19.91 -10.94 -3.17
CA LEU A 35 20.21 -9.52 -3.39
C LEU A 35 20.31 -8.70 -2.09
N ASP A 36 20.28 -9.35 -0.92
CA ASP A 36 20.32 -8.73 0.41
C ASP A 36 19.19 -7.69 0.64
N SER A 37 18.11 -7.83 -0.13
CA SER A 37 16.93 -7.00 0.03
C SER A 37 15.88 -7.73 0.87
N THR A 38 15.98 -7.58 2.18
CA THR A 38 15.00 -8.07 3.16
C THR A 38 13.68 -7.35 3.00
N LEU A 39 12.78 -7.90 2.20
CA LEU A 39 11.37 -7.53 2.25
C LEU A 39 10.61 -8.74 2.77
N SER A 40 10.39 -8.78 4.08
CA SER A 40 9.48 -9.77 4.69
C SER A 40 8.04 -9.44 4.31
N ILE A 41 7.42 -10.36 3.55
CA ILE A 41 5.97 -10.36 3.32
C ILE A 41 5.33 -11.13 4.49
N ASN A 42 5.34 -10.52 5.67
CA ASN A 42 4.47 -10.88 6.78
C ASN A 42 3.72 -9.62 7.21
N ASP A 43 2.94 -9.07 6.27
CA ASP A 43 2.04 -7.98 6.60
C ASP A 43 0.94 -8.55 7.51
N HIS A 44 0.93 -8.13 8.77
CA HIS A 44 -0.22 -8.35 9.62
C HIS A 44 -1.38 -7.53 9.07
N ILE A 45 -2.52 -8.16 8.87
CA ILE A 45 -3.72 -7.51 8.33
C ILE A 45 -4.80 -7.45 9.41
N LEU A 46 -5.53 -6.34 9.42
CA LEU A 46 -6.71 -6.16 10.28
C LEU A 46 -7.91 -5.79 9.42
N ASN A 47 -8.97 -6.57 9.54
CA ASN A 47 -10.24 -6.21 8.91
C ASN A 47 -10.94 -5.11 9.72
N ALA A 48 -11.38 -4.07 9.03
CA ALA A 48 -12.17 -2.98 9.60
C ALA A 48 -13.39 -2.69 8.73
N GLU A 49 -14.35 -1.97 9.28
CA GLU A 49 -15.60 -1.62 8.64
C GLU A 49 -15.72 -0.10 8.53
N ILE A 50 -16.19 0.39 7.38
CA ILE A 50 -16.49 1.80 7.19
C ILE A 50 -17.85 2.08 7.84
N ILE A 51 -17.86 2.95 8.86
CA ILE A 51 -19.05 3.28 9.63
C ILE A 51 -19.60 4.66 9.32
N SER A 52 -18.80 5.54 8.72
CA SER A 52 -19.22 6.90 8.35
C SER A 52 -18.38 7.43 7.20
N ILE A 53 -18.98 8.33 6.43
CA ILE A 53 -18.37 9.05 5.32
C ILE A 53 -18.47 10.54 5.66
N ASP A 54 -17.38 11.29 5.50
CA ASP A 54 -17.38 12.74 5.68
C ASP A 54 -18.35 13.38 4.65
N PRO A 55 -19.35 14.14 5.08
CA PRO A 55 -20.30 14.80 4.19
C PRO A 55 -19.68 15.93 3.36
N ASN A 56 -18.46 16.37 3.69
CA ASN A 56 -17.78 17.42 2.94
C ASN A 56 -17.32 16.93 1.57
N PRO A 57 -17.84 17.48 0.46
CA PRO A 57 -17.50 17.00 -0.89
C PRO A 57 -16.03 17.21 -1.26
N ASN A 58 -15.33 18.12 -0.56
CA ASN A 58 -13.91 18.40 -0.78
C ASN A 58 -12.98 17.44 -0.01
N HIS A 59 -13.53 16.72 0.96
CA HIS A 59 -12.78 15.79 1.78
C HIS A 59 -13.24 14.35 1.49
N ARG A 60 -12.36 13.53 0.98
CA ARG A 60 -12.62 12.11 0.76
C ARG A 60 -12.10 11.29 1.94
N VAL A 61 -12.78 11.43 3.09
CA VAL A 61 -12.38 10.80 4.35
C VAL A 61 -13.52 9.91 4.86
N PHE A 62 -13.16 8.68 5.22
CA PHE A 62 -14.05 7.69 5.81
C PHE A 62 -13.64 7.40 7.25
N THR A 63 -14.61 7.03 8.09
CA THR A 63 -14.35 6.60 9.47
C THR A 63 -14.45 5.09 9.57
N LEU A 64 -13.44 4.46 10.17
CA LEU A 64 -13.39 3.04 10.44
C LEU A 64 -13.75 2.73 11.90
N ASN A 65 -14.33 1.54 12.14
CA ASN A 65 -14.74 1.06 13.47
C ASN A 65 -13.59 0.51 14.32
N LYS A 66 -12.35 0.78 13.96
CA LYS A 66 -11.12 0.33 14.62
C LYS A 66 -10.17 1.51 14.82
N GLY A 67 -9.34 1.45 15.86
CA GLY A 67 -8.44 2.55 16.20
C GLY A 67 -7.16 2.09 16.90
N LEU A 68 -6.63 2.94 17.78
CA LEU A 68 -5.39 2.68 18.53
C LEU A 68 -5.43 1.40 19.38
N ARG A 69 -6.62 1.00 19.87
CA ARG A 69 -6.75 -0.23 20.67
C ARG A 69 -6.42 -1.48 19.87
N GLU A 70 -6.67 -1.46 18.58
CA GLU A 70 -6.35 -2.53 17.63
C GLU A 70 -5.00 -2.31 16.94
N GLY A 71 -4.24 -1.31 17.37
CA GLY A 71 -2.91 -0.98 16.84
C GLY A 71 -2.93 -0.08 15.59
N ILE A 72 -4.09 0.45 15.18
CA ILE A 72 -4.15 1.34 14.01
C ILE A 72 -3.48 2.67 14.35
N THR A 73 -2.42 2.99 13.62
CA THR A 73 -1.67 4.25 13.71
C THR A 73 -1.78 5.04 12.42
N VAL A 74 -1.47 6.32 12.49
CA VAL A 74 -1.38 7.20 11.31
C VAL A 74 -0.31 6.68 10.35
N GLY A 75 -0.61 6.75 9.07
CA GLY A 75 0.30 6.31 8.02
C GLY A 75 0.07 4.89 7.52
N LEU A 76 -0.76 4.07 8.18
CA LEU A 76 -1.05 2.72 7.72
C LEU A 76 -1.88 2.72 6.43
N PRO A 77 -1.50 1.93 5.42
CA PRO A 77 -2.27 1.78 4.19
C PRO A 77 -3.53 0.96 4.43
N VAL A 78 -4.58 1.32 3.70
CA VAL A 78 -5.87 0.64 3.71
C VAL A 78 -6.25 0.20 2.31
N LEU A 79 -6.71 -1.05 2.20
CA LEU A 79 -7.09 -1.69 0.96
C LEU A 79 -8.54 -2.17 1.01
N ASP A 80 -9.12 -2.34 -0.17
CA ASP A 80 -10.27 -3.23 -0.37
C ASP A 80 -9.84 -4.55 -1.03
N ALA A 81 -10.81 -5.32 -1.54
CA ALA A 81 -10.55 -6.59 -2.21
C ALA A 81 -9.77 -6.45 -3.54
N LYS A 82 -9.70 -5.25 -4.12
CA LYS A 82 -9.13 -4.99 -5.45
C LYS A 82 -7.80 -4.23 -5.40
N GLY A 83 -7.63 -3.33 -4.42
CA GLY A 83 -6.42 -2.52 -4.36
C GLY A 83 -6.40 -1.48 -3.22
N ILE A 84 -5.46 -0.56 -3.31
CA ILE A 84 -5.30 0.51 -2.32
C ILE A 84 -6.49 1.48 -2.37
N MET A 85 -7.14 1.67 -1.22
CA MET A 85 -8.17 2.70 -1.04
C MET A 85 -7.60 4.03 -0.53
N GLY A 86 -6.60 3.98 0.33
CA GLY A 86 -6.06 5.18 0.97
C GLY A 86 -5.11 4.89 2.13
N GLN A 87 -5.05 5.85 3.04
CA GLN A 87 -4.15 5.83 4.19
C GLN A 87 -4.83 6.38 5.44
N ILE A 88 -4.47 5.84 6.60
CA ILE A 88 -4.94 6.36 7.89
C ILE A 88 -4.28 7.72 8.16
N VAL A 89 -5.09 8.75 8.37
CA VAL A 89 -4.62 10.12 8.65
C VAL A 89 -4.85 10.55 10.09
N GLU A 90 -5.77 9.88 10.79
CA GLU A 90 -6.05 10.14 12.20
C GLU A 90 -6.47 8.82 12.88
N SER A 91 -6.11 8.66 14.15
CA SER A 91 -6.52 7.51 14.93
C SER A 91 -6.82 7.92 16.36
N THR A 92 -7.98 7.53 16.84
CA THR A 92 -8.43 7.66 18.22
C THR A 92 -8.47 6.29 18.90
N ALA A 93 -8.85 6.22 20.16
CA ALA A 93 -8.85 4.96 20.91
C ALA A 93 -9.66 3.83 20.23
N ARG A 94 -10.75 4.16 19.52
CA ARG A 94 -11.70 3.18 18.95
C ARG A 94 -12.00 3.38 17.46
N LEU A 95 -11.66 4.53 16.91
CA LEU A 95 -11.99 4.91 15.54
C LEU A 95 -10.74 5.41 14.84
N SER A 96 -10.71 5.29 13.52
CA SER A 96 -9.66 5.92 12.69
C SER A 96 -10.27 6.56 11.45
N SER A 97 -9.59 7.56 10.93
CA SER A 97 -9.96 8.29 9.73
C SER A 97 -9.09 7.83 8.57
N LEU A 98 -9.73 7.31 7.54
CA LEU A 98 -9.13 6.88 6.26
C LEU A 98 -9.28 8.01 5.24
N MET A 99 -8.17 8.58 4.77
CA MET A 99 -8.16 9.47 3.60
C MET A 99 -8.03 8.63 2.34
N LEU A 100 -8.97 8.78 1.41
CA LEU A 100 -8.96 8.05 0.15
C LEU A 100 -7.87 8.56 -0.80
N ILE A 101 -7.41 7.71 -1.71
CA ILE A 101 -6.46 8.08 -2.78
C ILE A 101 -7.03 9.13 -3.72
N SER A 102 -8.35 9.29 -3.79
CA SER A 102 -9.05 10.30 -4.57
C SER A 102 -9.09 11.69 -3.93
N ASP A 103 -8.77 11.82 -2.64
CA ASP A 103 -8.68 13.13 -1.97
C ASP A 103 -7.56 13.98 -2.60
N SER A 104 -7.82 15.25 -2.87
CA SER A 104 -6.85 16.13 -3.53
C SER A 104 -5.57 16.40 -2.72
N ARG A 105 -5.58 16.09 -1.43
CA ARG A 105 -4.42 16.18 -0.54
C ARG A 105 -3.60 14.89 -0.49
N HIS A 106 -4.12 13.80 -1.11
CA HIS A 106 -3.46 12.51 -1.10
C HIS A 106 -2.53 12.37 -2.30
N ALA A 107 -1.32 11.91 -2.04
CA ALA A 107 -0.33 11.58 -3.06
C ALA A 107 0.32 10.23 -2.73
N ILE A 108 0.39 9.34 -3.71
CA ILE A 108 0.96 8.01 -3.54
C ILE A 108 2.03 7.75 -4.61
N PRO A 109 3.25 7.36 -4.19
CA PRO A 109 4.29 6.95 -5.13
C PRO A 109 3.93 5.61 -5.78
N VAL A 110 3.85 5.60 -7.09
CA VAL A 110 3.47 4.44 -7.89
C VAL A 110 4.56 4.06 -8.90
N ARG A 111 4.42 2.87 -9.45
CA ARG A 111 5.26 2.35 -10.53
C ARG A 111 4.36 1.70 -11.58
N VAL A 112 4.65 1.96 -12.84
CA VAL A 112 4.02 1.27 -13.98
C VAL A 112 4.53 -0.18 -14.01
N VAL A 113 3.63 -1.14 -14.02
CA VAL A 113 4.01 -2.57 -13.97
C VAL A 113 4.81 -2.97 -15.21
N ARG A 114 4.40 -2.49 -16.41
CA ARG A 114 4.98 -2.88 -17.69
C ARG A 114 6.39 -2.32 -17.90
N THR A 115 6.62 -1.04 -17.59
CA THR A 115 7.88 -0.35 -17.91
C THR A 115 8.81 -0.18 -16.72
N GLY A 116 8.25 -0.19 -15.51
CA GLY A 116 8.99 0.11 -14.28
C GLY A 116 9.09 1.60 -13.97
N ASP A 117 8.59 2.48 -14.85
CA ASP A 117 8.60 3.91 -14.65
C ASP A 117 7.88 4.31 -13.38
N ARG A 118 8.43 5.30 -12.68
CA ARG A 118 7.91 5.80 -11.41
C ARG A 118 7.21 7.12 -11.62
N ALA A 119 6.10 7.30 -10.89
CA ALA A 119 5.31 8.52 -10.90
C ALA A 119 4.70 8.76 -9.51
N ILE A 120 4.13 9.92 -9.32
CA ILE A 120 3.28 10.22 -8.16
C ILE A 120 1.84 10.30 -8.65
N LEU A 121 0.98 9.53 -8.02
CA LEU A 121 -0.45 9.54 -8.29
C LEU A 121 -1.14 10.43 -7.27
N THR A 122 -1.83 11.47 -7.73
CA THR A 122 -2.48 12.48 -6.90
C THR A 122 -4.00 12.42 -7.09
N GLY A 123 -4.75 12.51 -5.99
CA GLY A 123 -6.20 12.61 -6.02
C GLY A 123 -6.66 13.94 -6.61
N MET A 124 -7.85 13.94 -7.20
CA MET A 124 -8.47 15.13 -7.81
C MET A 124 -9.77 15.56 -7.11
N GLY A 125 -10.12 14.94 -5.97
CA GLY A 125 -11.38 15.16 -5.28
C GLY A 125 -12.56 14.42 -5.91
N ASP A 126 -12.29 13.55 -6.88
CA ASP A 126 -13.27 12.71 -7.57
C ASP A 126 -12.83 11.25 -7.52
N ASN A 127 -13.73 10.35 -7.12
CA ASN A 127 -13.45 8.91 -6.99
C ASN A 127 -13.24 8.19 -8.33
N SER A 128 -13.51 8.86 -9.45
CA SER A 128 -13.38 8.29 -10.78
C SER A 128 -12.03 8.56 -11.45
N ARG A 129 -11.27 9.55 -10.95
CA ARG A 129 -10.10 10.06 -11.69
C ARG A 129 -8.97 10.47 -10.75
N LEU A 130 -7.75 10.05 -11.11
CA LEU A 130 -6.50 10.40 -10.45
C LEU A 130 -5.55 10.97 -11.50
N ARG A 131 -4.63 11.84 -11.09
CA ARG A 131 -3.62 12.43 -11.97
C ARG A 131 -2.25 11.83 -11.68
N LEU A 132 -1.51 11.52 -12.74
CA LEU A 132 -0.10 11.16 -12.63
C LEU A 132 0.74 12.42 -12.78
N ASP A 133 1.56 12.69 -11.78
CA ASP A 133 2.51 13.81 -11.76
C ASP A 133 3.94 13.27 -11.92
N TYR A 134 4.83 14.13 -12.43
CA TYR A 134 6.27 13.85 -12.58
C TYR A 134 6.61 12.70 -13.54
N LEU A 135 5.78 12.48 -14.58
CA LEU A 135 6.10 11.57 -15.66
C LEU A 135 7.01 12.26 -16.67
N PRO A 136 8.23 11.75 -16.92
CA PRO A 136 9.08 12.29 -17.98
C PRO A 136 8.42 12.13 -19.37
N GLU A 137 8.69 13.04 -20.29
CA GLU A 137 8.19 12.94 -21.68
C GLU A 137 8.64 11.63 -22.36
N SER A 138 9.79 11.11 -21.96
CA SER A 138 10.35 9.84 -22.46
C SER A 138 9.71 8.58 -21.92
N ALA A 139 8.78 8.68 -20.96
CA ALA A 139 8.12 7.51 -20.36
C ALA A 139 7.20 6.83 -21.39
N ASP A 140 7.44 5.54 -21.63
CA ASP A 140 6.56 4.71 -22.47
C ASP A 140 5.37 4.25 -21.66
N ILE A 141 4.33 5.09 -21.56
CA ILE A 141 3.09 4.79 -20.88
C ILE A 141 1.94 4.68 -21.87
N LYS A 142 1.00 3.78 -21.59
CA LYS A 142 -0.16 3.50 -22.45
C LYS A 142 -1.44 3.40 -21.62
N VAL A 143 -2.55 3.74 -22.25
CA VAL A 143 -3.88 3.48 -21.70
C VAL A 143 -4.00 1.96 -21.43
N GLY A 144 -4.46 1.60 -20.24
CA GLY A 144 -4.54 0.21 -19.77
C GLY A 144 -3.33 -0.28 -18.98
N ASP A 145 -2.25 0.50 -18.87
CA ASP A 145 -1.13 0.15 -17.98
C ASP A 145 -1.58 0.18 -16.51
N GLU A 146 -1.20 -0.86 -15.78
CA GLU A 146 -1.48 -0.98 -14.35
C GLU A 146 -0.42 -0.27 -13.53
N LEU A 147 -0.88 0.44 -12.50
CA LEU A 147 -0.08 1.15 -11.52
C LEU A 147 -0.13 0.43 -10.18
N VAL A 148 1.03 0.13 -9.65
CA VAL A 148 1.19 -0.46 -8.32
C VAL A 148 2.00 0.46 -7.41
N THR A 149 1.88 0.30 -6.11
CA THR A 149 2.71 1.03 -5.14
C THR A 149 4.19 0.78 -5.40
N SER A 150 5.00 1.83 -5.37
CA SER A 150 6.45 1.74 -5.67
C SER A 150 7.28 1.28 -4.46
N GLY A 151 6.75 1.39 -3.24
CA GLY A 151 7.50 1.16 -2.01
C GLY A 151 8.37 2.33 -1.57
N LEU A 152 8.37 3.45 -2.29
CA LEU A 152 9.13 4.63 -1.91
C LEU A 152 8.42 5.41 -0.79
N GLY A 153 9.23 6.03 0.07
CA GLY A 153 8.73 6.91 1.15
C GLY A 153 8.11 6.16 2.33
N ASP A 154 8.30 4.85 2.38
CA ASP A 154 7.89 3.99 3.51
C ASP A 154 6.42 4.04 3.95
N SER A 155 5.56 4.73 3.22
CA SER A 155 4.13 4.82 3.53
C SER A 155 3.32 3.64 2.99
N PHE A 156 3.73 3.08 1.85
CA PHE A 156 3.03 1.97 1.21
C PHE A 156 4.01 0.86 0.85
N PRO A 157 3.72 -0.41 1.21
CA PRO A 157 4.54 -1.52 0.74
C PRO A 157 4.46 -1.63 -0.79
N ALA A 158 5.54 -2.10 -1.43
CA ALA A 158 5.63 -2.17 -2.88
C ALA A 158 4.75 -3.28 -3.48
N GLY A 159 4.18 -3.03 -4.66
CA GLY A 159 3.53 -4.05 -5.47
C GLY A 159 2.02 -4.20 -5.29
N TYR A 160 1.37 -3.34 -4.51
CA TYR A 160 -0.09 -3.37 -4.37
C TYR A 160 -0.77 -2.60 -5.50
N PRO A 161 -1.85 -3.13 -6.11
CA PRO A 161 -2.62 -2.45 -7.15
C PRO A 161 -3.20 -1.13 -6.64
N VAL A 162 -3.11 -0.07 -7.45
CA VAL A 162 -3.63 1.27 -7.11
C VAL A 162 -4.62 1.75 -8.15
N ALA A 163 -4.20 1.83 -9.41
CA ALA A 163 -4.99 2.40 -10.48
C ALA A 163 -4.60 1.84 -11.85
N MET A 164 -5.42 2.09 -12.85
CA MET A 164 -5.16 1.77 -14.25
C MET A 164 -5.15 3.05 -15.07
N ILE A 165 -4.15 3.25 -15.94
CA ILE A 165 -4.06 4.43 -16.80
C ILE A 165 -5.25 4.46 -17.74
N SER A 166 -6.00 5.56 -17.70
CA SER A 166 -7.23 5.76 -18.49
C SER A 166 -7.08 6.77 -19.64
N ASP A 167 -6.14 7.72 -19.50
CA ASP A 167 -5.92 8.75 -20.50
C ASP A 167 -4.46 9.22 -20.45
N VAL A 168 -3.87 9.49 -21.62
CA VAL A 168 -2.49 9.99 -21.75
C VAL A 168 -2.50 11.15 -22.74
N LYS A 169 -2.03 12.31 -22.30
CA LYS A 169 -1.95 13.52 -23.11
C LYS A 169 -0.50 13.96 -23.27
N HIS A 170 0.03 13.80 -24.47
CA HIS A 170 1.31 14.36 -24.82
C HIS A 170 1.13 15.82 -25.24
N GLN A 171 1.64 16.74 -24.43
CA GLN A 171 1.61 18.17 -24.76
C GLN A 171 2.95 18.55 -25.37
N GLN A 172 2.95 18.93 -26.66
CA GLN A 172 4.18 19.39 -27.35
C GLN A 172 4.77 20.60 -26.61
N GLY A 173 6.04 20.51 -26.23
CA GLY A 173 6.77 21.58 -25.54
C GLY A 173 6.67 21.56 -23.99
N SER A 174 6.08 20.55 -23.38
CA SER A 174 6.11 20.30 -21.94
C SER A 174 7.20 19.27 -21.62
N GLU A 175 7.95 19.48 -20.54
CA GLU A 175 8.93 18.51 -20.04
C GLU A 175 8.27 17.26 -19.42
N PHE A 176 6.95 17.31 -19.18
CA PHE A 176 6.18 16.25 -18.52
C PHE A 176 4.96 15.86 -19.35
N THR A 177 4.67 14.57 -19.35
CA THR A 177 3.45 14.02 -19.91
C THR A 177 2.33 14.08 -18.87
N GLU A 178 1.18 14.65 -19.25
CA GLU A 178 -0.04 14.56 -18.43
C GLU A 178 -0.72 13.21 -18.64
N ALA A 179 -0.91 12.46 -17.57
CA ALA A 179 -1.65 11.22 -17.63
C ALA A 179 -2.66 11.12 -16.47
N TYR A 180 -3.72 10.39 -16.74
CA TYR A 180 -4.80 10.17 -15.80
C TYR A 180 -5.05 8.68 -15.64
N ALA A 181 -5.45 8.30 -14.42
CA ALA A 181 -5.73 6.91 -14.09
C ALA A 181 -7.07 6.79 -13.34
N LYS A 182 -7.67 5.61 -13.43
CA LYS A 182 -8.87 5.24 -12.70
C LYS A 182 -8.47 4.34 -11.53
N PRO A 183 -8.96 4.59 -10.29
CA PRO A 183 -8.75 3.69 -9.16
C PRO A 183 -9.20 2.27 -9.47
N ILE A 184 -8.44 1.27 -9.00
CA ILE A 184 -8.82 -0.14 -9.07
C ILE A 184 -9.74 -0.48 -7.90
N ALA A 185 -9.49 0.12 -6.72
CA ALA A 185 -10.32 -0.03 -5.54
C ALA A 185 -11.72 0.55 -5.75
N GLU A 186 -12.73 -0.06 -5.12
CA GLU A 186 -14.12 0.42 -5.17
C GLU A 186 -14.38 1.48 -4.09
N LEU A 187 -13.97 2.73 -4.38
CA LEU A 187 -13.99 3.83 -3.41
C LEU A 187 -15.40 4.24 -2.94
N ASP A 188 -16.45 3.90 -3.71
CA ASP A 188 -17.83 4.31 -3.42
C ASP A 188 -18.68 3.21 -2.77
N SER A 189 -18.30 1.93 -2.90
CA SER A 189 -19.19 0.82 -2.55
C SER A 189 -18.62 -0.14 -1.50
N SER A 190 -17.33 -0.07 -1.21
CA SER A 190 -16.68 -0.95 -0.22
C SER A 190 -17.14 -0.61 1.20
N ARG A 191 -17.62 -1.63 1.93
CA ARG A 191 -17.97 -1.55 3.36
C ARG A 191 -16.89 -2.10 4.26
N HIS A 192 -16.17 -3.11 3.80
CA HIS A 192 -15.11 -3.80 4.53
C HIS A 192 -13.78 -3.46 3.90
N VAL A 193 -12.81 -3.15 4.74
CA VAL A 193 -11.47 -2.77 4.33
C VAL A 193 -10.43 -3.54 5.15
N ILE A 194 -9.24 -3.60 4.62
CA ILE A 194 -8.09 -4.25 5.23
C ILE A 194 -7.07 -3.17 5.55
N VAL A 195 -6.69 -3.04 6.81
CA VAL A 195 -5.57 -2.21 7.25
C VAL A 195 -4.32 -3.07 7.25
N LEU A 196 -3.28 -2.64 6.53
CA LEU A 196 -1.99 -3.32 6.50
C LEU A 196 -1.08 -2.78 7.61
N PHE A 197 -0.61 -3.66 8.47
CA PHE A 197 0.45 -3.35 9.41
C PHE A 197 1.78 -3.68 8.79
N ARG A 198 2.67 -2.71 8.80
CA ARG A 198 4.04 -2.92 8.40
C ARG A 198 4.82 -3.51 9.58
N GLN A 199 5.51 -4.62 9.41
CA GLN A 199 6.57 -5.00 10.35
C GLN A 199 7.70 -3.97 10.18
N SER A 200 7.82 -3.07 11.13
CA SER A 200 9.03 -2.27 11.29
C SER A 200 10.18 -3.22 11.59
N LEU A 201 11.19 -3.27 10.74
CA LEU A 201 12.46 -3.97 11.02
C LEU A 201 13.26 -3.32 12.17
N HIS A 202 12.61 -2.44 12.91
CA HIS A 202 13.12 -1.80 14.13
C HIS A 202 12.30 -2.27 15.34
N ASP A 203 12.26 -3.58 15.61
CA ASP A 203 12.27 -4.03 16.99
C ASP A 203 13.69 -3.74 17.50
N GLU A 204 13.91 -2.51 17.93
CA GLU A 204 15.01 -2.17 18.82
C GLU A 204 14.88 -3.10 20.02
N GLN A 205 15.73 -4.12 20.05
CA GLN A 205 16.02 -4.83 21.29
C GLN A 205 16.33 -3.75 22.32
N PRO A 206 15.69 -3.76 23.49
CA PRO A 206 16.07 -2.85 24.53
C PRO A 206 17.57 -3.05 24.78
N VAL A 207 18.35 -2.01 24.55
CA VAL A 207 19.77 -1.98 24.93
C VAL A 207 19.80 -2.20 26.43
N ILE A 208 20.05 -3.44 26.83
CA ILE A 208 20.37 -3.79 28.21
C ILE A 208 21.74 -3.13 28.45
N LEU A 209 21.72 -1.93 29.00
CA LEU A 209 22.92 -1.33 29.54
C LEU A 209 23.43 -2.29 30.61
N PRO A 210 24.70 -2.70 30.55
CA PRO A 210 25.28 -3.52 31.63
C PRO A 210 25.27 -2.69 32.90
N GLU A 211 24.44 -3.08 33.84
CA GLU A 211 24.46 -2.60 35.22
C GLU A 211 25.69 -3.21 35.88
N ASN A 212 26.87 -2.55 35.79
CA ASN A 212 28.00 -2.76 36.64
C ASN A 212 29.17 -1.89 36.19
N ALA A 213 29.20 -0.65 36.72
CA ALA A 213 30.41 0.10 36.92
C ALA A 213 30.29 0.83 38.27
N THR A 214 30.22 0.05 39.34
CA THR A 214 30.51 0.56 40.69
C THR A 214 32.02 0.77 40.77
N SER A 215 32.39 2.01 40.70
CA SER A 215 33.73 2.49 40.96
C SER A 215 34.12 2.26 42.41
N GLU A 216 35.00 1.32 42.71
CA GLU A 216 35.81 1.35 43.92
C GLU A 216 36.88 2.41 43.77
N THR A 217 36.62 3.57 44.35
CA THR A 217 37.65 4.57 44.57
C THR A 217 38.18 4.38 46.01
N ASN A 218 39.25 3.64 46.13
CA ASN A 218 39.99 3.46 47.38
C ASN A 218 40.88 4.68 47.58
N TYR A 219 40.48 5.58 48.50
CA TYR A 219 41.37 6.64 49.02
C TYR A 219 42.15 6.08 50.19
N ALA A 220 43.41 5.81 49.97
CA ALA A 220 44.43 5.74 51.07
C ALA A 220 45.05 7.06 51.15
N SER A 221 45.01 7.64 52.35
CA SER A 221 45.80 8.78 52.74
C SER A 221 46.75 8.38 53.89
N PRO A 222 47.95 8.96 53.96
CA PRO A 222 48.92 8.72 54.99
C PRO A 222 48.62 9.43 56.29
#